data_e93add2ddb130a800b4dd5ca57e8385b
#
_entry.id   e93add2ddb130a800b4dd5ca57e8385b
#
_cell.length_a   1.000
_cell.length_b   1.000
_cell.length_c   1.000
_cell.angle_alpha   90.00
_cell.angle_beta   90.00
_cell.angle_gamma   90.00
#
_symmetry.space_group_name_H-M   'P 1'
#
loop_
_entity.id
_entity.type
_entity.pdbx_description
1 polymer ?
#
loop_
_entity_poly.entity_id
_entity_poly.type
_entity_poly.pdbx_seq_one_letter_code
_entity_poly.pdbx_strand_id
1 'polypeptide(L)'
;MSASAENALTGTKFTDNWSVGINAGVTQPLAHPYSIGENIRPQVGVELYKQFTPVFKTGVEFNAGINTTGIYGNRGVRTAFDHANLNLLGGLNLMNLFGGYKGSPRVFEIEALGGIGVGHVFGCKDADGSMAHKNYMTSKFGLNLGFNIGKAKQFTLAVKPAIVYNIEGRSQSNNAVVFNSNKANFELMAGLAYHFKTSNGTHHFTYARLYDQNEIDGLNDKINNLRGELDGKDNDLKTANNRINDLNNEVERLKNRKPNEVRVVETVTQQTRSMESVVTFRQGKSTVDNAQLPNVERVATYLNNHKDATVIIRGFASPEGSQEVNERIAKARAEAVKDILVKRYRINASRIDAQGNGVGDMFSEPDWNRVSICTIDDKEK
;
A
#
# COMPACT_ATOMS: atom_id res chain seq x y z
N MET A 1 23.93 -27.96 -4.04
CA MET A 1 24.41 -26.58 -3.82
C MET A 1 23.17 -25.68 -3.94
N SER A 2 22.67 -25.18 -2.82
CA SER A 2 21.55 -24.24 -2.82
C SER A 2 22.02 -22.94 -3.44
N ALA A 3 21.49 -22.59 -4.61
CA ALA A 3 21.70 -21.26 -5.18
C ALA A 3 21.11 -20.27 -4.19
N SER A 4 21.96 -19.44 -3.57
CA SER A 4 21.50 -18.31 -2.78
C SER A 4 20.76 -17.39 -3.75
N ALA A 5 19.46 -17.27 -3.58
CA ALA A 5 18.67 -16.31 -4.33
C ALA A 5 19.28 -14.92 -4.12
N GLU A 6 19.87 -14.33 -5.16
CA GLU A 6 20.36 -12.97 -5.12
C GLU A 6 19.16 -12.05 -4.87
N ASN A 7 19.09 -11.49 -3.67
CA ASN A 7 18.05 -10.54 -3.28
C ASN A 7 18.25 -9.24 -4.06
N ALA A 8 17.53 -9.04 -5.16
CA ALA A 8 17.56 -7.79 -5.90
C ALA A 8 16.90 -6.68 -5.08
N LEU A 9 17.58 -5.53 -4.96
CA LEU A 9 17.02 -4.35 -4.31
C LEU A 9 16.05 -3.63 -5.25
N THR A 10 14.97 -3.12 -4.67
CA THR A 10 14.00 -2.22 -5.31
C THR A 10 14.04 -0.83 -4.68
N GLY A 11 13.47 0.16 -5.34
CA GLY A 11 13.58 1.56 -4.92
C GLY A 11 14.97 2.13 -5.27
N THR A 12 15.52 1.78 -6.42
CA THR A 12 16.89 2.12 -6.84
C THR A 12 16.97 3.22 -7.89
N LYS A 13 15.83 3.84 -8.27
CA LYS A 13 15.82 4.93 -9.24
C LYS A 13 16.52 6.16 -8.68
N PHE A 14 17.00 7.05 -9.56
CA PHE A 14 17.66 8.28 -9.13
C PHE A 14 16.76 9.16 -8.23
N THR A 15 15.46 9.17 -8.50
CA THR A 15 14.47 9.93 -7.71
C THR A 15 14.17 9.31 -6.35
N ASP A 16 14.58 8.06 -6.09
CA ASP A 16 14.27 7.34 -4.85
C ASP A 16 15.27 7.68 -3.74
N ASN A 17 14.86 7.44 -2.49
CA ASN A 17 15.69 7.53 -1.28
C ASN A 17 16.36 8.90 -1.07
N TRP A 18 15.66 9.96 -1.40
CA TRP A 18 15.99 11.30 -0.97
C TRP A 18 15.41 11.55 0.42
N SER A 19 16.10 12.33 1.21
CA SER A 19 15.63 12.80 2.50
C SER A 19 15.99 14.25 2.72
N VAL A 20 15.09 14.98 3.39
CA VAL A 20 15.30 16.36 3.83
C VAL A 20 15.15 16.41 5.34
N GLY A 21 16.00 17.17 6.00
CA GLY A 21 15.99 17.28 7.45
C GLY A 21 16.26 18.68 7.95
N ILE A 22 15.86 18.92 9.18
CA ILE A 22 16.18 20.12 9.96
C ILE A 22 16.98 19.69 11.19
N ASN A 23 17.95 20.52 11.56
CA ASN A 23 18.82 20.26 12.68
C ASN A 23 18.84 21.46 13.63
N ALA A 24 18.93 21.21 14.91
CA ALA A 24 19.17 22.21 15.92
C ALA A 24 20.13 21.66 17.01
N GLY A 25 20.99 22.46 17.52
CA GLY A 25 21.95 22.00 18.50
C GLY A 25 22.94 23.08 18.90
N VAL A 26 24.14 22.64 19.23
CA VAL A 26 25.19 23.53 19.74
C VAL A 26 26.52 23.21 19.08
N THR A 27 27.36 24.22 18.98
CA THR A 27 28.75 24.09 18.60
C THR A 27 29.65 24.68 19.69
N GLN A 28 30.81 24.06 19.90
CA GLN A 28 31.80 24.48 20.87
C GLN A 28 33.20 24.45 20.28
N PRO A 29 34.01 25.51 20.35
CA PRO A 29 35.41 25.47 19.95
C PRO A 29 36.21 24.48 20.81
N LEU A 30 37.09 23.70 20.18
CA LEU A 30 38.04 22.80 20.85
C LEU A 30 39.37 23.49 21.16
N ALA A 31 39.48 24.77 20.86
CA ALA A 31 40.71 25.54 21.04
C ALA A 31 41.08 25.69 22.53
N HIS A 32 42.34 25.41 22.86
CA HIS A 32 42.91 25.74 24.18
C HIS A 32 43.04 27.27 24.30
N PRO A 33 42.72 27.91 25.44
CA PRO A 33 42.51 27.39 26.80
C PRO A 33 41.05 27.20 27.24
N TYR A 34 40.10 27.14 26.29
CA TYR A 34 38.68 27.03 26.66
C TYR A 34 38.38 25.69 27.34
N SER A 35 37.69 25.74 28.47
CA SER A 35 37.17 24.56 29.15
C SER A 35 35.95 23.98 28.41
N ILE A 36 35.67 22.69 28.62
CA ILE A 36 34.46 22.07 28.13
C ILE A 36 33.24 22.81 28.76
N GLY A 37 32.30 23.24 27.88
CA GLY A 37 31.11 24.00 28.28
C GLY A 37 31.26 25.52 28.16
N GLU A 38 32.50 26.04 28.00
CA GLU A 38 32.72 27.46 27.70
C GLU A 38 32.52 27.74 26.20
N ASN A 39 31.93 28.86 25.86
CA ASN A 39 31.67 29.29 24.48
C ASN A 39 30.76 28.35 23.65
N ILE A 40 29.84 27.67 24.32
CA ILE A 40 28.78 26.92 23.64
C ILE A 40 27.89 27.93 22.91
N ARG A 41 27.60 27.63 21.63
CA ARG A 41 26.80 28.48 20.76
C ARG A 41 25.67 27.68 20.13
N PRO A 42 24.44 28.20 20.10
CA PRO A 42 23.34 27.56 19.43
C PRO A 42 23.54 27.58 17.90
N GLN A 43 23.13 26.52 17.26
CA GLN A 43 23.26 26.32 15.82
C GLN A 43 22.01 25.67 15.28
N VAL A 44 21.59 26.07 14.08
CA VAL A 44 20.50 25.48 13.34
C VAL A 44 20.98 25.09 11.95
N GLY A 45 20.33 24.13 11.35
CA GLY A 45 20.72 23.69 10.02
C GLY A 45 19.62 22.98 9.28
N VAL A 46 19.89 22.78 7.99
CA VAL A 46 19.08 21.98 7.08
C VAL A 46 19.98 20.99 6.34
N GLU A 47 19.42 19.86 5.97
CA GLU A 47 20.15 18.85 5.26
C GLU A 47 19.33 18.24 4.13
N LEU A 48 20.01 17.83 3.09
CA LEU A 48 19.43 17.07 1.97
C LEU A 48 20.39 15.92 1.62
N TYR A 49 19.91 14.69 1.76
CA TYR A 49 20.70 13.51 1.45
C TYR A 49 20.04 12.67 0.36
N LYS A 50 20.89 12.04 -0.43
CA LYS A 50 20.55 10.97 -1.37
C LYS A 50 21.23 9.69 -0.92
N GLN A 51 20.46 8.65 -0.63
CA GLN A 51 20.97 7.33 -0.34
C GLN A 51 21.06 6.53 -1.65
N PHE A 52 22.26 6.08 -2.00
CA PHE A 52 22.54 5.32 -3.24
C PHE A 52 22.44 3.82 -3.02
N THR A 53 22.84 3.37 -1.86
CA THR A 53 22.74 1.97 -1.44
C THR A 53 22.27 1.93 0.02
N PRO A 54 21.82 0.80 0.55
CA PRO A 54 21.50 0.69 1.98
C PRO A 54 22.69 1.02 2.91
N VAL A 55 23.91 1.03 2.39
CA VAL A 55 25.14 1.30 3.15
C VAL A 55 25.64 2.73 2.95
N PHE A 56 25.52 3.27 1.73
CA PHE A 56 26.13 4.54 1.34
C PHE A 56 25.14 5.61 0.96
N LYS A 57 25.33 6.82 1.51
CA LYS A 57 24.61 8.04 1.13
C LYS A 57 25.58 9.20 0.92
N THR A 58 25.14 10.21 0.19
CA THR A 58 25.82 11.51 0.13
C THR A 58 24.78 12.63 0.16
N GLY A 59 25.20 13.81 0.55
CA GLY A 59 24.28 14.95 0.62
C GLY A 59 24.97 16.24 1.03
N VAL A 60 24.18 17.25 1.14
CA VAL A 60 24.60 18.58 1.59
C VAL A 60 23.96 18.91 2.93
N GLU A 61 24.73 19.55 3.78
CA GLU A 61 24.28 20.04 5.07
C GLU A 61 24.68 21.51 5.17
N PHE A 62 23.72 22.36 5.46
CA PHE A 62 23.92 23.77 5.75
C PHE A 62 23.63 24.02 7.23
N ASN A 63 24.62 24.58 7.97
CA ASN A 63 24.51 24.94 9.37
C ASN A 63 24.80 26.42 9.55
N ALA A 64 24.05 27.08 10.42
CA ALA A 64 24.25 28.49 10.78
C ALA A 64 24.21 28.67 12.28
N GLY A 65 25.25 29.30 12.82
CA GLY A 65 25.35 29.67 14.23
C GLY A 65 24.51 30.87 14.54
N ILE A 66 23.64 30.78 15.54
CA ILE A 66 22.81 31.89 16.01
C ILE A 66 23.70 32.88 16.74
N ASN A 67 23.59 34.14 16.36
CA ASN A 67 24.39 35.20 16.97
C ASN A 67 23.96 35.45 18.44
N THR A 68 24.83 35.10 19.37
CA THR A 68 24.62 35.27 20.83
C THR A 68 25.57 36.31 21.43
N THR A 69 26.01 37.28 20.63
CA THR A 69 27.00 38.30 21.07
C THR A 69 26.59 39.09 22.31
N GLY A 70 25.30 39.23 22.58
CA GLY A 70 24.81 39.81 23.83
C GLY A 70 25.13 39.00 25.09
N ILE A 71 25.44 37.70 24.94
CA ILE A 71 25.75 36.78 26.04
C ILE A 71 27.28 36.63 26.22
N TYR A 72 28.05 36.62 25.12
CA TYR A 72 29.47 36.28 25.13
C TYR A 72 30.40 37.43 24.74
N GLY A 73 29.90 38.67 24.76
CA GLY A 73 30.71 39.88 24.61
C GLY A 73 31.44 40.12 23.29
N ASN A 74 31.42 41.33 22.82
CA ASN A 74 32.34 41.98 21.86
C ASN A 74 32.55 41.46 20.44
N ARG A 75 31.67 40.63 19.87
CA ARG A 75 31.64 40.49 18.42
C ARG A 75 30.61 41.45 17.86
N GLY A 76 31.07 42.47 17.15
CA GLY A 76 30.22 43.51 16.57
C GLY A 76 29.39 43.03 15.35
N VAL A 77 28.98 41.76 15.31
CA VAL A 77 28.19 41.18 14.25
C VAL A 77 26.74 41.66 14.35
N ARG A 78 26.24 42.32 13.31
CA ARG A 78 24.87 42.89 13.29
C ARG A 78 23.86 41.90 12.62
N THR A 79 24.30 40.72 12.22
CA THR A 79 23.48 39.72 11.57
C THR A 79 22.89 38.72 12.58
N ALA A 80 21.74 38.13 12.27
CA ALA A 80 21.11 37.10 13.09
C ALA A 80 21.99 35.83 13.26
N PHE A 81 22.84 35.58 12.27
CA PHE A 81 23.83 34.51 12.28
C PHE A 81 25.24 35.09 12.32
N ASP A 82 26.13 34.48 13.05
CA ASP A 82 27.53 34.88 13.13
C ASP A 82 28.46 34.06 12.27
N HIS A 83 28.06 32.84 11.92
CA HIS A 83 28.75 32.01 10.96
C HIS A 83 27.78 31.13 10.22
N ALA A 84 28.15 30.67 9.05
CA ALA A 84 27.46 29.67 8.26
C ALA A 84 28.47 28.67 7.70
N ASN A 85 28.06 27.41 7.54
CA ASN A 85 28.89 26.35 6.98
C ASN A 85 28.04 25.48 6.06
N LEU A 86 28.54 25.27 4.83
CA LEU A 86 27.95 24.37 3.85
C LEU A 86 28.90 23.19 3.64
N ASN A 87 28.44 21.99 3.95
CA ASN A 87 29.22 20.76 3.86
C ASN A 87 28.66 19.83 2.78
N LEU A 88 29.52 19.22 2.02
CA LEU A 88 29.26 18.04 1.21
C LEU A 88 29.72 16.81 1.98
N LEU A 89 28.82 15.94 2.37
CA LEU A 89 29.06 14.82 3.25
C LEU A 89 28.78 13.48 2.55
N GLY A 90 29.63 12.51 2.82
CA GLY A 90 29.38 11.09 2.59
C GLY A 90 29.00 10.42 3.91
N GLY A 91 28.10 9.46 3.85
CA GLY A 91 27.65 8.71 5.03
C GLY A 91 27.71 7.20 4.78
N LEU A 92 28.21 6.46 5.77
CA LEU A 92 28.26 5.00 5.76
C LEU A 92 27.41 4.46 6.92
N ASN A 93 26.37 3.72 6.60
CA ASN A 93 25.55 3.03 7.60
C ASN A 93 26.33 1.79 8.11
N LEU A 94 26.88 1.92 9.33
CA LEU A 94 27.72 0.89 9.92
C LEU A 94 26.93 -0.37 10.26
N MET A 95 25.66 -0.23 10.64
CA MET A 95 24.80 -1.37 10.96
C MET A 95 24.50 -2.22 9.72
N ASN A 96 24.36 -1.57 8.56
CA ASN A 96 24.14 -2.26 7.29
C ASN A 96 25.45 -2.76 6.67
N LEU A 97 26.56 -2.05 6.89
CA LEU A 97 27.89 -2.46 6.43
C LEU A 97 28.34 -3.77 7.08
N PHE A 98 28.20 -3.89 8.41
CA PHE A 98 28.67 -5.06 9.16
C PHE A 98 27.58 -6.13 9.35
N GLY A 99 26.32 -5.74 9.48
CA GLY A 99 25.20 -6.65 9.78
C GLY A 99 24.31 -6.96 8.57
N GLY A 100 24.66 -6.49 7.38
CA GLY A 100 23.84 -6.61 6.17
C GLY A 100 22.52 -5.84 6.24
N TYR A 101 21.97 -5.48 5.11
CA TYR A 101 20.64 -4.87 5.04
C TYR A 101 19.54 -5.94 5.17
N LYS A 102 18.45 -5.65 5.89
CA LYS A 102 17.35 -6.61 6.16
C LYS A 102 16.09 -6.39 5.30
N GLY A 103 16.20 -5.57 4.24
CA GLY A 103 15.04 -5.21 3.40
C GLY A 103 14.18 -4.06 3.96
N SER A 104 14.50 -3.58 5.16
CA SER A 104 13.91 -2.38 5.76
C SER A 104 14.89 -1.75 6.75
N PRO A 105 14.84 -0.43 7.00
CA PRO A 105 15.66 0.24 8.01
C PRO A 105 15.39 -0.33 9.40
N ARG A 106 16.44 -0.46 10.19
CA ARG A 106 16.33 -0.83 11.60
C ARG A 106 15.67 0.31 12.38
N VAL A 107 15.17 0.03 13.56
CA VAL A 107 14.65 1.07 14.46
C VAL A 107 15.76 2.04 14.86
N PHE A 108 16.93 1.52 15.16
CA PHE A 108 18.13 2.26 15.46
C PHE A 108 19.24 1.96 14.47
N GLU A 109 19.89 3.00 13.97
CA GLU A 109 21.00 2.90 13.02
C GLU A 109 22.13 3.86 13.39
N ILE A 110 23.35 3.44 13.16
CA ILE A 110 24.56 4.23 13.35
C ILE A 110 25.20 4.44 11.99
N GLU A 111 25.42 5.71 11.64
CA GLU A 111 26.11 6.07 10.41
C GLU A 111 27.36 6.89 10.74
N ALA A 112 28.47 6.59 10.09
CA ALA A 112 29.64 7.44 10.08
C ALA A 112 29.51 8.48 8.97
N LEU A 113 29.74 9.74 9.29
CA LEU A 113 29.69 10.85 8.36
C LEU A 113 31.08 11.46 8.20
N GLY A 114 31.41 11.81 6.97
CA GLY A 114 32.65 12.52 6.69
C GLY A 114 32.55 13.33 5.40
N GLY A 115 33.22 14.46 5.35
CA GLY A 115 33.22 15.29 4.16
C GLY A 115 33.95 16.60 4.30
N ILE A 116 33.77 17.44 3.30
CA ILE A 116 34.40 18.75 3.17
C ILE A 116 33.34 19.84 3.04
N GLY A 117 33.70 21.06 3.37
CA GLY A 117 32.78 22.19 3.30
C GLY A 117 33.46 23.53 3.17
N VAL A 118 32.62 24.54 3.08
CA VAL A 118 33.02 25.94 3.11
C VAL A 118 32.26 26.66 4.21
N GLY A 119 32.99 27.39 5.02
CA GLY A 119 32.47 28.21 6.10
C GLY A 119 32.60 29.67 5.80
N HIS A 120 31.68 30.46 6.35
CA HIS A 120 31.71 31.92 6.31
C HIS A 120 31.48 32.48 7.72
N VAL A 121 32.33 33.39 8.16
CA VAL A 121 32.13 34.14 9.41
C VAL A 121 31.71 35.57 9.04
N PHE A 122 30.57 35.97 9.58
CA PHE A 122 30.01 37.28 9.36
C PHE A 122 30.66 38.30 10.36
N GLY A 123 31.23 39.36 9.83
CA GLY A 123 31.66 40.53 10.61
C GLY A 123 32.67 40.25 11.72
N CYS A 124 33.81 39.62 11.43
CA CYS A 124 34.94 39.55 12.35
C CYS A 124 35.60 40.93 12.46
N LYS A 125 35.95 41.37 13.70
CA LYS A 125 36.88 42.50 13.86
C LYS A 125 38.28 42.01 13.59
N ASP A 126 38.97 42.62 12.64
CA ASP A 126 40.41 42.45 12.46
C ASP A 126 41.22 43.27 13.47
N ALA A 127 42.52 43.08 13.49
CA ALA A 127 43.42 43.73 14.46
C ALA A 127 43.40 45.28 14.37
N ASP A 128 43.00 45.82 13.21
CA ASP A 128 42.85 47.26 12.95
C ASP A 128 41.43 47.78 13.33
N GLY A 129 40.55 46.91 13.85
CA GLY A 129 39.17 47.26 14.21
C GLY A 129 38.19 47.28 13.05
N SER A 130 38.63 46.99 11.82
CA SER A 130 37.75 46.85 10.62
C SER A 130 36.87 45.61 10.74
N MET A 131 35.67 45.68 10.15
CA MET A 131 34.74 44.53 10.05
C MET A 131 35.05 43.76 8.77
N ALA A 132 35.59 42.58 8.90
CA ALA A 132 35.90 41.69 7.78
C ALA A 132 34.98 40.46 7.76
N HIS A 133 34.63 40.04 6.57
CA HIS A 133 34.02 38.74 6.34
C HIS A 133 35.11 37.74 6.00
N LYS A 134 35.02 36.53 6.54
CA LYS A 134 36.06 35.54 6.33
C LYS A 134 35.48 34.21 5.87
N ASN A 135 36.00 33.79 4.73
CA ASN A 135 35.73 32.43 4.22
C ASN A 135 36.82 31.48 4.71
N TYR A 136 36.48 30.23 4.91
CA TYR A 136 37.42 29.18 5.27
C TYR A 136 36.92 27.82 4.79
N MET A 137 37.85 26.89 4.57
CA MET A 137 37.52 25.52 4.21
C MET A 137 37.37 24.66 5.46
N THR A 138 36.45 23.73 5.42
CA THR A 138 36.18 22.81 6.54
C THR A 138 36.27 21.36 6.11
N SER A 139 36.59 20.51 7.10
CA SER A 139 36.36 19.06 7.00
C SER A 139 35.59 18.62 8.23
N LYS A 140 34.50 17.89 8.02
CA LYS A 140 33.60 17.41 9.06
C LYS A 140 33.69 15.90 9.17
N PHE A 141 33.80 15.40 10.41
CA PHE A 141 33.72 13.98 10.74
C PHE A 141 32.75 13.82 11.91
N GLY A 142 31.84 12.85 11.79
CA GLY A 142 30.84 12.67 12.83
C GLY A 142 30.11 11.34 12.75
N LEU A 143 29.21 11.18 13.67
CA LEU A 143 28.27 10.05 13.69
C LEU A 143 26.84 10.60 13.57
N ASN A 144 25.98 9.79 12.99
CA ASN A 144 24.54 9.99 13.00
C ASN A 144 23.92 8.80 13.75
N LEU A 145 23.38 9.05 14.93
CA LEU A 145 22.69 8.07 15.77
C LEU A 145 21.19 8.24 15.52
N GLY A 146 20.66 7.51 14.56
CA GLY A 146 19.31 7.67 14.01
C GLY A 146 18.32 6.68 14.57
N PHE A 147 17.14 7.18 14.97
CA PHE A 147 15.97 6.40 15.33
C PHE A 147 14.91 6.55 14.24
N ASN A 148 14.67 5.48 13.50
CA ASN A 148 13.67 5.42 12.43
C ASN A 148 12.28 5.19 13.01
N ILE A 149 11.40 6.18 12.87
CA ILE A 149 10.06 6.20 13.44
C ILE A 149 8.97 6.18 12.36
N GLY A 150 7.75 5.81 12.79
CA GLY A 150 6.62 5.60 11.89
C GLY A 150 6.56 4.17 11.35
N LYS A 151 5.36 3.72 10.99
CA LYS A 151 5.13 2.37 10.44
C LYS A 151 5.89 2.14 9.13
N ALA A 152 5.99 3.18 8.30
CA ALA A 152 6.69 3.16 7.01
C ALA A 152 8.15 3.62 7.11
N LYS A 153 8.68 3.89 8.33
CA LYS A 153 10.03 4.43 8.57
C LYS A 153 10.32 5.71 7.79
N GLN A 154 9.28 6.55 7.64
CA GLN A 154 9.37 7.80 6.87
C GLN A 154 10.07 8.93 7.60
N PHE A 155 10.27 8.84 8.91
CA PHE A 155 10.98 9.83 9.70
C PHE A 155 12.16 9.22 10.44
N THR A 156 13.24 10.01 10.58
CA THR A 156 14.39 9.68 11.42
C THR A 156 14.64 10.81 12.38
N LEU A 157 14.57 10.51 13.68
CA LEU A 157 15.08 11.39 14.74
C LEU A 157 16.53 11.01 15.02
N ALA A 158 17.42 11.96 15.01
CA ALA A 158 18.86 11.68 15.12
C ALA A 158 19.58 12.59 16.12
N VAL A 159 20.62 12.03 16.75
CA VAL A 159 21.63 12.79 17.47
C VAL A 159 22.94 12.68 16.71
N LYS A 160 23.56 13.83 16.43
CA LYS A 160 24.69 13.95 15.50
C LYS A 160 25.89 14.64 16.18
N PRO A 161 26.71 13.90 16.93
CA PRO A 161 28.01 14.40 17.37
C PRO A 161 29.00 14.47 16.21
N ALA A 162 29.71 15.59 16.05
CA ALA A 162 30.71 15.78 15.01
C ALA A 162 31.83 16.69 15.43
N ILE A 163 32.98 16.55 14.75
CA ILE A 163 34.09 17.46 14.79
C ILE A 163 34.24 18.12 13.43
N VAL A 164 34.27 19.45 13.43
CA VAL A 164 34.46 20.28 12.24
C VAL A 164 35.80 20.97 12.34
N TYR A 165 36.72 20.62 11.47
CA TYR A 165 38.05 21.26 11.38
C TYR A 165 37.99 22.42 10.39
N ASN A 166 38.56 23.55 10.77
CA ASN A 166 39.02 24.54 9.80
C ASN A 166 40.38 24.04 9.27
N ILE A 167 40.41 23.63 8.01
CA ILE A 167 41.59 23.00 7.40
C ILE A 167 42.53 23.98 6.69
N GLU A 168 42.25 25.29 6.79
CA GLU A 168 43.18 26.28 6.23
C GLU A 168 44.45 26.36 7.05
N GLY A 169 45.53 25.85 6.46
CA GLY A 169 46.89 26.02 7.00
C GLY A 169 47.43 27.42 6.67
N ARG A 170 47.61 28.27 7.68
CA ARG A 170 48.51 29.40 7.57
C ARG A 170 49.91 28.94 7.90
N SER A 171 50.66 28.40 6.95
CA SER A 171 52.11 28.35 6.97
C SER A 171 52.62 29.44 6.02
N GLN A 172 53.59 30.20 6.40
CA GLN A 172 54.15 31.26 5.57
C GLN A 172 54.80 30.76 4.25
N SER A 173 54.91 29.46 4.04
CA SER A 173 55.54 28.91 2.87
C SER A 173 54.74 27.84 2.11
N ASN A 174 53.65 27.24 2.65
CA ASN A 174 52.87 26.24 1.98
C ASN A 174 51.41 26.32 2.33
N ASN A 175 50.53 26.40 1.33
CA ASN A 175 49.08 26.26 1.46
C ASN A 175 48.69 24.79 1.73
N ALA A 176 49.17 24.20 2.80
CA ALA A 176 48.88 22.81 3.15
C ALA A 176 47.54 22.70 3.92
N VAL A 177 46.81 21.65 3.64
CA VAL A 177 45.66 21.23 4.48
C VAL A 177 46.21 20.76 5.83
N VAL A 178 45.76 21.36 6.93
CA VAL A 178 46.24 20.99 8.26
C VAL A 178 45.05 20.73 9.19
N PHE A 179 44.99 19.53 9.75
CA PHE A 179 44.08 19.18 10.82
C PHE A 179 44.62 19.60 12.16
N ASN A 180 44.15 20.75 12.66
CA ASN A 180 44.59 21.31 13.96
C ASN A 180 43.37 21.37 14.92
N SER A 181 43.47 20.67 16.04
CA SER A 181 42.42 20.63 17.05
C SER A 181 42.07 22.02 17.61
N ASN A 182 43.07 22.93 17.69
CA ASN A 182 42.85 24.31 18.11
C ASN A 182 42.05 25.14 17.08
N LYS A 183 41.79 24.63 15.91
CA LYS A 183 40.94 25.21 14.87
C LYS A 183 39.72 24.35 14.59
N ALA A 184 39.39 23.45 15.49
CA ALA A 184 38.25 22.56 15.39
C ALA A 184 37.12 23.02 16.32
N ASN A 185 35.91 22.68 15.92
CA ASN A 185 34.71 22.81 16.74
C ASN A 185 34.09 21.43 16.94
N PHE A 186 33.61 21.17 18.14
CA PHE A 186 32.72 20.07 18.41
C PHE A 186 31.28 20.53 18.15
N GLU A 187 30.52 19.79 17.41
CA GLU A 187 29.08 20.00 17.15
C GLU A 187 28.28 18.87 17.76
N LEU A 188 27.19 19.22 18.43
CA LEU A 188 26.18 18.24 18.88
C LEU A 188 24.83 18.75 18.41
N MET A 189 24.31 18.08 17.37
CA MET A 189 23.04 18.43 16.76
C MET A 189 21.99 17.36 17.02
N ALA A 190 20.74 17.77 17.21
CA ALA A 190 19.56 16.92 17.11
C ALA A 190 18.84 17.24 15.81
N GLY A 191 18.41 16.23 15.08
CA GLY A 191 17.80 16.40 13.77
C GLY A 191 16.55 15.57 13.58
N LEU A 192 15.65 16.09 12.77
CA LEU A 192 14.49 15.36 12.26
C LEU A 192 14.56 15.35 10.73
N ALA A 193 14.63 14.17 10.15
CA ALA A 193 14.64 13.98 8.71
C ALA A 193 13.38 13.27 8.23
N TYR A 194 12.89 13.67 7.06
CA TYR A 194 11.80 13.02 6.33
C TYR A 194 12.38 12.35 5.09
N HIS A 195 12.06 11.08 4.90
CA HIS A 195 12.40 10.28 3.73
C HIS A 195 11.27 10.31 2.73
N PHE A 196 11.55 10.76 1.51
CA PHE A 196 10.55 10.81 0.46
C PHE A 196 10.12 9.41 0.02
N LYS A 197 8.88 9.32 -0.46
CA LYS A 197 8.36 8.08 -1.00
C LYS A 197 9.11 7.66 -2.25
N THR A 198 9.47 6.38 -2.33
CA THR A 198 10.23 5.79 -3.43
C THR A 198 9.33 5.12 -4.46
N SER A 199 9.88 4.76 -5.61
CA SER A 199 9.16 4.12 -6.72
C SER A 199 8.61 2.72 -6.39
N ASN A 200 9.11 2.08 -5.34
CA ASN A 200 8.60 0.81 -4.83
C ASN A 200 7.41 0.97 -3.86
N GLY A 201 6.93 2.21 -3.66
CA GLY A 201 5.79 2.50 -2.78
C GLY A 201 6.12 2.65 -1.30
N THR A 202 7.39 2.48 -0.90
CA THR A 202 7.88 2.66 0.49
C THR A 202 8.68 3.96 0.63
N HIS A 203 9.38 4.16 1.76
CA HIS A 203 10.29 5.30 2.00
C HIS A 203 11.77 4.84 2.10
N HIS A 204 12.08 3.64 1.64
CA HIS A 204 13.38 3.01 1.76
C HIS A 204 13.57 1.94 0.69
N PHE A 205 14.77 1.38 0.60
CA PHE A 205 15.01 0.18 -0.20
C PHE A 205 14.21 -1.00 0.35
N THR A 206 13.77 -1.88 -0.55
CA THR A 206 13.23 -3.20 -0.18
C THR A 206 13.86 -4.26 -1.08
N TYR A 207 13.78 -5.51 -0.67
CA TYR A 207 14.13 -6.60 -1.57
C TYR A 207 12.99 -6.88 -2.54
N ALA A 208 13.32 -7.13 -3.81
CA ALA A 208 12.37 -7.70 -4.74
C ALA A 208 11.91 -9.05 -4.20
N ARG A 209 10.61 -9.29 -4.22
CA ARG A 209 10.09 -10.62 -4.00
C ARG A 209 10.49 -11.44 -5.22
N LEU A 210 11.55 -12.22 -5.09
CA LEU A 210 11.88 -13.22 -6.09
C LEU A 210 10.70 -14.19 -6.14
N TYR A 211 10.20 -14.43 -7.33
CA TYR A 211 9.17 -15.44 -7.52
C TYR A 211 9.75 -16.78 -7.05
N ASP A 212 9.04 -17.44 -6.14
CA ASP A 212 9.36 -18.81 -5.79
C ASP A 212 9.10 -19.66 -7.04
N GLN A 213 10.10 -20.41 -7.50
CA GLN A 213 9.95 -21.29 -8.67
C GLN A 213 8.80 -22.29 -8.45
N ASN A 214 8.61 -22.74 -7.21
CA ASN A 214 7.50 -23.61 -6.86
C ASN A 214 6.13 -22.92 -7.03
N GLU A 215 6.04 -21.60 -6.75
CA GLU A 215 4.81 -20.83 -6.98
C GLU A 215 4.53 -20.69 -8.49
N ILE A 216 5.57 -20.46 -9.30
CA ILE A 216 5.46 -20.41 -10.77
C ILE A 216 5.04 -21.76 -11.32
N ASP A 217 5.66 -22.83 -10.86
CA ASP A 217 5.35 -24.19 -11.30
C ASP A 217 3.92 -24.58 -10.90
N GLY A 218 3.51 -24.26 -9.68
CA GLY A 218 2.13 -24.48 -9.21
C GLY A 218 1.08 -23.66 -9.99
N LEU A 219 1.41 -22.43 -10.41
CA LEU A 219 0.55 -21.63 -11.27
C LEU A 219 0.48 -22.19 -12.69
N ASN A 220 1.61 -22.66 -13.22
CA ASN A 220 1.66 -23.32 -14.55
C ASN A 220 0.86 -24.61 -14.56
N ASP A 221 0.95 -25.42 -13.50
CA ASP A 221 0.14 -26.63 -13.35
C ASP A 221 -1.36 -26.31 -13.31
N LYS A 222 -1.73 -25.26 -12.57
CA LYS A 222 -3.12 -24.81 -12.53
C LYS A 222 -3.61 -24.30 -13.88
N ILE A 223 -2.78 -23.57 -14.63
CA ILE A 223 -3.09 -23.14 -16.01
C ILE A 223 -3.27 -24.35 -16.92
N ASN A 224 -2.41 -25.36 -16.83
CA ASN A 224 -2.50 -26.55 -17.65
C ASN A 224 -3.76 -27.37 -17.32
N ASN A 225 -4.11 -27.51 -16.04
CA ASN A 225 -5.33 -28.16 -15.60
C ASN A 225 -6.58 -27.44 -16.13
N LEU A 226 -6.62 -26.10 -15.99
CA LEU A 226 -7.73 -25.30 -16.49
C LEU A 226 -7.87 -25.36 -18.01
N ARG A 227 -6.76 -25.45 -18.74
CA ARG A 227 -6.79 -25.70 -20.21
C ARG A 227 -7.37 -27.05 -20.52
N GLY A 228 -6.98 -28.11 -19.80
CA GLY A 228 -7.56 -29.43 -19.95
C GLY A 228 -9.07 -29.50 -19.68
N GLU A 229 -9.53 -28.78 -18.64
CA GLU A 229 -10.95 -28.61 -18.32
C GLU A 229 -11.69 -27.86 -19.45
N LEU A 230 -11.08 -26.80 -20.00
CA LEU A 230 -11.65 -26.03 -21.11
C LEU A 230 -11.79 -26.91 -22.37
N ASP A 231 -10.76 -27.67 -22.73
CA ASP A 231 -10.79 -28.60 -23.87
C ASP A 231 -11.87 -29.68 -23.67
N GLY A 232 -12.04 -30.15 -22.42
CA GLY A 232 -13.15 -31.08 -22.07
C GLY A 232 -14.52 -30.45 -22.31
N LYS A 233 -14.71 -29.21 -21.83
CA LYS A 233 -15.97 -28.46 -22.02
C LYS A 233 -16.25 -28.14 -23.47
N ASP A 234 -15.24 -27.84 -24.29
CA ASP A 234 -15.39 -27.61 -25.72
C ASP A 234 -15.84 -28.90 -26.45
N ASN A 235 -15.31 -30.04 -26.04
CA ASN A 235 -15.76 -31.33 -26.58
C ASN A 235 -17.21 -31.65 -26.16
N ASP A 236 -17.57 -31.37 -24.91
CA ASP A 236 -18.97 -31.55 -24.44
C ASP A 236 -19.93 -30.64 -25.23
N LEU A 237 -19.54 -29.38 -25.45
CA LEU A 237 -20.29 -28.41 -26.28
C LEU A 237 -20.46 -28.89 -27.73
N LYS A 238 -19.40 -29.43 -28.30
CA LYS A 238 -19.42 -29.97 -29.65
C LYS A 238 -20.38 -31.19 -29.78
N THR A 239 -20.33 -32.05 -28.75
CA THR A 239 -21.22 -33.19 -28.63
C THR A 239 -22.69 -32.78 -28.49
N ALA A 240 -22.93 -31.77 -27.59
CA ALA A 240 -24.27 -31.21 -27.38
C ALA A 240 -24.82 -30.57 -28.67
N ASN A 241 -23.98 -29.79 -29.39
CA ASN A 241 -24.38 -29.20 -30.67
C ASN A 241 -24.70 -30.23 -31.74
N ASN A 242 -23.92 -31.32 -31.84
CA ASN A 242 -24.24 -32.42 -32.75
C ASN A 242 -25.58 -33.04 -32.38
N ARG A 243 -25.84 -33.25 -31.08
CA ARG A 243 -27.13 -33.80 -30.62
C ARG A 243 -28.31 -32.87 -30.94
N ILE A 244 -28.11 -31.55 -30.79
CA ILE A 244 -29.11 -30.52 -31.16
C ILE A 244 -29.42 -30.64 -32.68
N ASN A 245 -28.39 -30.77 -33.50
CA ASN A 245 -28.57 -30.91 -34.96
C ASN A 245 -29.32 -32.20 -35.32
N ASP A 246 -28.99 -33.33 -34.67
CA ASP A 246 -29.68 -34.61 -34.87
C ASP A 246 -31.16 -34.52 -34.48
N LEU A 247 -31.43 -33.88 -33.31
CA LEU A 247 -32.80 -33.65 -32.84
C LEU A 247 -33.59 -32.73 -33.79
N ASN A 248 -32.97 -31.67 -34.29
CA ASN A 248 -33.59 -30.77 -35.26
C ASN A 248 -33.95 -31.52 -36.57
N ASN A 249 -33.04 -32.36 -37.05
CA ASN A 249 -33.29 -33.19 -38.24
C ASN A 249 -34.44 -34.21 -38.01
N GLU A 250 -34.52 -34.76 -36.78
CA GLU A 250 -35.62 -35.68 -36.44
C GLU A 250 -36.96 -34.93 -36.32
N VAL A 251 -36.96 -33.72 -35.75
CA VAL A 251 -38.15 -32.83 -35.68
C VAL A 251 -38.64 -32.51 -37.09
N GLU A 252 -37.75 -32.18 -38.03
CA GLU A 252 -38.14 -31.90 -39.42
C GLU A 252 -38.67 -33.18 -40.11
N ARG A 253 -38.07 -34.35 -39.86
CA ARG A 253 -38.59 -35.64 -40.36
C ARG A 253 -40.00 -35.95 -39.84
N LEU A 254 -40.22 -35.67 -38.53
CA LEU A 254 -41.54 -35.90 -37.89
C LEU A 254 -42.59 -34.92 -38.40
N LYS A 255 -42.24 -33.64 -38.64
CA LYS A 255 -43.13 -32.62 -39.22
C LYS A 255 -43.54 -33.00 -40.64
N ASN A 256 -42.63 -33.57 -41.41
CA ASN A 256 -42.89 -33.95 -42.82
C ASN A 256 -43.56 -35.37 -43.00
N ARG A 257 -43.80 -36.08 -41.90
CA ARG A 257 -44.55 -37.33 -41.91
C ARG A 257 -46.05 -37.05 -42.19
N LYS A 258 -46.59 -37.58 -43.27
CA LYS A 258 -48.02 -37.50 -43.49
C LYS A 258 -48.78 -38.09 -42.31
N PRO A 259 -49.88 -37.45 -41.85
CA PRO A 259 -50.62 -37.93 -40.70
C PRO A 259 -51.22 -39.35 -41.00
N ASN A 260 -50.83 -40.37 -40.26
CA ASN A 260 -51.65 -41.56 -40.09
C ASN A 260 -52.72 -41.19 -39.06
N GLU A 261 -53.98 -41.38 -39.38
CA GLU A 261 -55.09 -41.25 -38.46
C GLU A 261 -54.89 -42.20 -37.28
N VAL A 262 -54.45 -41.59 -36.12
CA VAL A 262 -54.46 -42.32 -34.86
C VAL A 262 -55.40 -41.53 -33.96
N ARG A 263 -56.42 -42.19 -33.44
CA ARG A 263 -57.27 -41.63 -32.35
C ARG A 263 -56.39 -41.15 -31.21
N VAL A 264 -56.32 -39.85 -31.05
CA VAL A 264 -55.57 -39.21 -29.93
C VAL A 264 -56.45 -39.31 -28.71
N VAL A 265 -56.00 -40.04 -27.71
CA VAL A 265 -56.38 -39.77 -26.29
C VAL A 265 -55.53 -38.61 -25.88
N GLU A 266 -56.15 -37.40 -25.74
CA GLU A 266 -55.48 -36.20 -25.20
C GLU A 266 -55.10 -36.45 -23.75
N THR A 267 -53.82 -36.76 -23.49
CA THR A 267 -53.23 -36.56 -22.18
C THR A 267 -52.63 -35.16 -22.21
N VAL A 268 -53.36 -34.16 -21.70
CA VAL A 268 -52.83 -32.80 -21.53
C VAL A 268 -51.73 -32.82 -20.50
N THR A 269 -50.50 -32.90 -20.95
CA THR A 269 -49.33 -32.61 -20.08
C THR A 269 -49.18 -31.10 -20.05
N GLN A 270 -49.63 -30.48 -18.95
CA GLN A 270 -49.37 -29.07 -18.70
C GLN A 270 -47.85 -28.86 -18.58
N GLN A 271 -47.22 -28.21 -19.55
CA GLN A 271 -45.85 -27.73 -19.44
C GLN A 271 -45.87 -26.51 -18.52
N THR A 272 -45.50 -26.70 -17.27
CA THR A 272 -45.25 -25.60 -16.31
C THR A 272 -43.93 -24.94 -16.72
N ARG A 273 -43.99 -23.74 -17.26
CA ARG A 273 -42.80 -22.89 -17.44
C ARG A 273 -42.41 -22.34 -16.08
N SER A 274 -41.36 -22.87 -15.46
CA SER A 274 -40.79 -22.30 -14.25
C SER A 274 -39.62 -21.38 -14.60
N MET A 275 -39.70 -20.14 -14.18
CA MET A 275 -38.57 -19.20 -14.27
C MET A 275 -37.99 -18.97 -12.85
N GLU A 276 -36.69 -19.08 -12.72
CA GLU A 276 -36.00 -18.84 -11.47
C GLU A 276 -35.16 -17.56 -11.53
N SER A 277 -35.09 -16.85 -10.40
CA SER A 277 -34.22 -15.69 -10.21
C SER A 277 -33.61 -15.74 -8.83
N VAL A 278 -32.30 -15.48 -8.73
CA VAL A 278 -31.53 -15.57 -7.49
C VAL A 278 -31.09 -14.18 -7.03
N VAL A 279 -31.37 -13.88 -5.76
CA VAL A 279 -30.96 -12.64 -5.08
C VAL A 279 -29.97 -12.98 -3.99
N THR A 280 -28.74 -12.49 -4.08
CA THR A 280 -27.67 -12.75 -3.12
C THR A 280 -27.61 -11.73 -2.00
N PHE A 281 -27.11 -12.11 -0.84
CA PHE A 281 -26.99 -11.26 0.36
C PHE A 281 -25.59 -11.30 0.95
N ARG A 282 -25.19 -10.19 1.55
CA ARG A 282 -23.97 -10.14 2.34
C ARG A 282 -24.10 -10.94 3.62
N GLN A 283 -22.98 -11.36 4.18
CA GLN A 283 -22.92 -12.06 5.46
C GLN A 283 -23.66 -11.28 6.56
N GLY A 284 -24.53 -11.97 7.30
CA GLY A 284 -25.32 -11.38 8.38
C GLY A 284 -26.35 -10.33 7.97
N LYS A 285 -26.57 -10.11 6.65
CA LYS A 285 -27.54 -9.14 6.14
C LYS A 285 -28.74 -9.84 5.50
N SER A 286 -29.90 -9.18 5.65
CA SER A 286 -31.16 -9.51 4.96
C SER A 286 -31.67 -8.39 4.07
N THR A 287 -30.94 -7.28 3.95
CA THR A 287 -31.27 -6.19 3.02
C THR A 287 -30.75 -6.51 1.62
N VAL A 288 -31.60 -6.29 0.61
CA VAL A 288 -31.22 -6.48 -0.80
C VAL A 288 -30.35 -5.30 -1.24
N ASP A 289 -29.15 -5.59 -1.69
CA ASP A 289 -28.24 -4.56 -2.24
C ASP A 289 -28.76 -4.02 -3.58
N ASN A 290 -28.44 -2.77 -3.90
CA ASN A 290 -28.84 -2.12 -5.16
C ASN A 290 -28.38 -2.91 -6.40
N ALA A 291 -27.24 -3.58 -6.33
CA ALA A 291 -26.74 -4.44 -7.41
C ALA A 291 -27.62 -5.68 -7.67
N GLN A 292 -28.45 -6.09 -6.70
CA GLN A 292 -29.35 -7.23 -6.82
C GLN A 292 -30.78 -6.84 -7.24
N LEU A 293 -31.10 -5.55 -7.27
CA LEU A 293 -32.41 -5.05 -7.68
C LEU A 293 -32.81 -5.50 -9.09
N PRO A 294 -31.92 -5.58 -10.10
CA PRO A 294 -32.29 -6.09 -11.41
C PRO A 294 -32.85 -7.53 -11.38
N ASN A 295 -32.37 -8.38 -10.46
CA ASN A 295 -32.87 -9.75 -10.29
C ASN A 295 -34.31 -9.75 -9.75
N VAL A 296 -34.63 -8.83 -8.83
CA VAL A 296 -35.99 -8.64 -8.30
C VAL A 296 -36.89 -8.02 -9.35
N GLU A 297 -36.39 -7.04 -10.11
CA GLU A 297 -37.14 -6.38 -11.19
C GLU A 297 -37.55 -7.37 -12.29
N ARG A 298 -36.68 -8.32 -12.64
CA ARG A 298 -36.97 -9.37 -13.60
C ARG A 298 -38.19 -10.22 -13.19
N VAL A 299 -38.26 -10.58 -11.88
CA VAL A 299 -39.42 -11.27 -11.31
C VAL A 299 -40.67 -10.41 -11.41
N ALA A 300 -40.56 -9.13 -11.01
CA ALA A 300 -41.66 -8.18 -11.06
C ALA A 300 -42.20 -7.97 -12.48
N THR A 301 -41.32 -7.84 -13.45
CA THR A 301 -41.68 -7.69 -14.88
C THR A 301 -42.44 -8.89 -15.38
N TYR A 302 -41.99 -10.11 -15.04
CA TYR A 302 -42.69 -11.32 -15.42
C TYR A 302 -44.10 -11.35 -14.80
N LEU A 303 -44.22 -11.14 -13.48
CA LEU A 303 -45.50 -11.12 -12.78
C LEU A 303 -46.48 -10.04 -13.29
N ASN A 304 -45.96 -8.91 -13.77
CA ASN A 304 -46.78 -7.86 -14.36
C ASN A 304 -47.34 -8.26 -15.75
N ASN A 305 -46.58 -9.00 -16.50
CA ASN A 305 -46.97 -9.48 -17.83
C ASN A 305 -47.85 -10.74 -17.74
N HIS A 306 -47.75 -11.53 -16.67
CA HIS A 306 -48.49 -12.77 -16.44
C HIS A 306 -49.32 -12.62 -15.16
N LYS A 307 -50.59 -12.22 -15.33
CA LYS A 307 -51.44 -11.81 -14.17
C LYS A 307 -51.83 -13.00 -13.27
N ASP A 308 -51.89 -14.19 -13.80
CA ASP A 308 -52.27 -15.44 -13.09
C ASP A 308 -51.01 -16.13 -12.47
N ALA A 309 -49.78 -15.74 -12.83
CA ALA A 309 -48.56 -16.30 -12.28
C ALA A 309 -48.36 -15.93 -10.83
N THR A 310 -47.81 -16.83 -10.05
CA THR A 310 -47.42 -16.67 -8.64
C THR A 310 -45.94 -16.86 -8.49
N VAL A 311 -45.34 -16.37 -7.39
CA VAL A 311 -43.93 -16.58 -7.08
C VAL A 311 -43.77 -17.12 -5.68
N ILE A 312 -42.94 -18.15 -5.54
CA ILE A 312 -42.47 -18.67 -4.26
C ILE A 312 -41.04 -18.18 -4.06
N ILE A 313 -40.80 -17.47 -2.97
CA ILE A 313 -39.50 -16.93 -2.59
C ILE A 313 -38.96 -17.77 -1.44
N ARG A 314 -37.93 -18.56 -1.69
CA ARG A 314 -37.23 -19.35 -0.67
C ARG A 314 -35.95 -18.67 -0.28
N GLY A 315 -35.86 -18.19 0.99
CA GLY A 315 -34.65 -17.59 1.55
C GLY A 315 -33.78 -18.64 2.24
N PHE A 316 -32.48 -18.50 2.10
CA PHE A 316 -31.48 -19.40 2.65
C PHE A 316 -30.36 -18.65 3.38
N ALA A 317 -29.71 -19.31 4.31
CA ALA A 317 -28.53 -18.85 5.03
C ALA A 317 -27.33 -19.78 4.73
N SER A 318 -26.12 -19.26 4.89
CA SER A 318 -24.90 -20.06 4.96
C SER A 318 -24.82 -20.81 6.29
N PRO A 319 -24.06 -21.90 6.40
CA PRO A 319 -24.02 -22.76 7.59
C PRO A 319 -23.37 -22.13 8.84
N GLU A 320 -22.93 -20.90 8.74
CA GLU A 320 -22.32 -20.16 9.84
C GLU A 320 -23.39 -19.73 10.86
N GLY A 321 -23.16 -19.99 12.13
CA GLY A 321 -24.06 -19.63 13.22
C GLY A 321 -24.99 -20.74 13.67
N SER A 322 -25.85 -20.45 14.65
CA SER A 322 -26.83 -21.43 15.17
C SER A 322 -27.99 -21.62 14.19
N GLN A 323 -28.63 -22.79 14.28
CA GLN A 323 -29.81 -23.12 13.46
C GLN A 323 -30.90 -22.04 13.59
N GLU A 324 -31.21 -21.59 14.79
CA GLU A 324 -32.21 -20.56 15.06
C GLU A 324 -31.91 -19.23 14.39
N VAL A 325 -30.63 -18.81 14.40
CA VAL A 325 -30.16 -17.60 13.73
C VAL A 325 -30.30 -17.75 12.22
N ASN A 326 -29.93 -18.90 11.66
CA ASN A 326 -30.01 -19.16 10.24
C ASN A 326 -31.45 -19.21 9.72
N GLU A 327 -32.36 -19.82 10.47
CA GLU A 327 -33.80 -19.82 10.15
C GLU A 327 -34.37 -18.39 10.14
N ARG A 328 -34.04 -17.59 11.15
CA ARG A 328 -34.47 -16.19 11.23
C ARG A 328 -33.92 -15.35 10.08
N ILE A 329 -32.63 -15.49 9.73
CA ILE A 329 -32.01 -14.76 8.62
C ILE A 329 -32.60 -15.21 7.27
N ALA A 330 -32.80 -16.50 7.08
CA ALA A 330 -33.40 -17.07 5.88
C ALA A 330 -34.80 -16.50 5.65
N LYS A 331 -35.64 -16.47 6.67
CA LYS A 331 -36.97 -15.86 6.63
C LYS A 331 -36.92 -14.37 6.32
N ALA A 332 -36.03 -13.63 7.01
CA ALA A 332 -35.90 -12.18 6.80
C ALA A 332 -35.42 -11.84 5.37
N ARG A 333 -34.62 -12.70 4.73
CA ARG A 333 -34.18 -12.54 3.33
C ARG A 333 -35.34 -12.72 2.34
N ALA A 334 -36.15 -13.77 2.53
CA ALA A 334 -37.34 -13.98 1.70
C ALA A 334 -38.32 -12.81 1.83
N GLU A 335 -38.60 -12.36 3.05
CA GLU A 335 -39.49 -11.24 3.30
C GLU A 335 -38.96 -9.92 2.72
N ALA A 336 -37.64 -9.70 2.75
CA ALA A 336 -37.06 -8.49 2.16
C ALA A 336 -37.27 -8.41 0.64
N VAL A 337 -37.18 -9.54 -0.06
CA VAL A 337 -37.47 -9.59 -1.50
C VAL A 337 -38.97 -9.39 -1.77
N LYS A 338 -39.85 -10.02 -0.98
CA LYS A 338 -41.32 -9.82 -1.04
C LYS A 338 -41.65 -8.35 -0.83
N ASP A 339 -41.09 -7.71 0.17
CA ASP A 339 -41.30 -6.29 0.48
C ASP A 339 -40.97 -5.39 -0.72
N ILE A 340 -39.90 -5.64 -1.42
CA ILE A 340 -39.50 -4.90 -2.62
C ILE A 340 -40.52 -5.14 -3.75
N LEU A 341 -40.94 -6.38 -3.99
CA LEU A 341 -41.94 -6.71 -5.01
C LEU A 341 -43.28 -5.99 -4.73
N VAL A 342 -43.71 -5.98 -3.47
CA VAL A 342 -44.98 -5.33 -3.05
C VAL A 342 -44.84 -3.81 -3.05
N LYS A 343 -43.84 -3.25 -2.35
CA LYS A 343 -43.77 -1.80 -2.08
C LYS A 343 -43.25 -1.00 -3.28
N ARG A 344 -42.23 -1.55 -3.97
CA ARG A 344 -41.60 -0.84 -5.09
C ARG A 344 -42.24 -1.17 -6.42
N TYR A 345 -42.52 -2.46 -6.69
CA TYR A 345 -43.04 -2.92 -7.98
C TYR A 345 -44.55 -3.14 -8.00
N ARG A 346 -45.24 -2.92 -6.87
CA ARG A 346 -46.70 -2.97 -6.74
C ARG A 346 -47.32 -4.32 -7.09
N ILE A 347 -46.58 -5.41 -6.90
CA ILE A 347 -47.13 -6.75 -7.05
C ILE A 347 -48.06 -7.08 -5.88
N ASN A 348 -49.23 -7.68 -6.17
CA ASN A 348 -50.17 -8.06 -5.11
C ASN A 348 -49.56 -9.12 -4.19
N ALA A 349 -49.59 -8.88 -2.89
CA ALA A 349 -49.02 -9.74 -1.87
C ALA A 349 -49.60 -11.16 -1.86
N SER A 350 -50.85 -11.35 -2.33
CA SER A 350 -51.48 -12.67 -2.44
C SER A 350 -50.85 -13.58 -3.51
N ARG A 351 -50.04 -13.01 -4.41
CA ARG A 351 -49.32 -13.72 -5.46
C ARG A 351 -47.90 -14.09 -5.06
N ILE A 352 -47.47 -13.76 -3.83
CA ILE A 352 -46.11 -13.91 -3.36
C ILE A 352 -46.13 -14.74 -2.07
N ASP A 353 -45.54 -15.92 -2.13
CA ASP A 353 -45.29 -16.74 -0.95
C ASP A 353 -43.82 -16.63 -0.57
N ALA A 354 -43.50 -16.21 0.67
CA ALA A 354 -42.13 -16.02 1.16
C ALA A 354 -41.84 -16.99 2.29
N GLN A 355 -40.88 -17.86 2.10
CA GLN A 355 -40.52 -18.94 3.00
C GLN A 355 -39.05 -18.85 3.41
N GLY A 356 -38.75 -19.05 4.72
CA GLY A 356 -37.38 -19.22 5.19
C GLY A 356 -37.03 -20.70 5.25
N ASN A 357 -36.04 -21.14 4.51
CA ASN A 357 -35.66 -22.55 4.37
C ASN A 357 -34.37 -22.90 5.17
N GLY A 358 -33.96 -22.03 6.11
CA GLY A 358 -32.79 -22.31 6.95
C GLY A 358 -31.48 -22.28 6.16
N VAL A 359 -30.61 -23.26 6.42
CA VAL A 359 -29.31 -23.38 5.73
C VAL A 359 -29.52 -23.97 4.34
N GLY A 360 -28.90 -23.31 3.34
CA GLY A 360 -28.91 -23.80 1.95
C GLY A 360 -27.72 -24.73 1.67
N ASP A 361 -27.94 -25.66 0.73
CA ASP A 361 -26.93 -26.63 0.27
C ASP A 361 -26.86 -26.73 -1.28
N MET A 362 -27.47 -25.77 -1.98
CA MET A 362 -27.60 -25.81 -3.43
C MET A 362 -26.36 -25.36 -4.20
N PHE A 363 -25.43 -24.67 -3.53
CA PHE A 363 -24.18 -24.21 -4.13
C PHE A 363 -22.97 -24.85 -3.43
N SER A 364 -21.90 -25.10 -4.21
CA SER A 364 -20.67 -25.76 -3.75
C SER A 364 -19.95 -24.97 -2.66
N GLU A 365 -20.01 -23.64 -2.72
CA GLU A 365 -19.40 -22.75 -1.72
C GLU A 365 -20.44 -22.37 -0.67
N PRO A 366 -20.17 -22.60 0.63
CA PRO A 366 -21.11 -22.28 1.71
C PRO A 366 -21.61 -20.83 1.68
N ASP A 367 -20.72 -19.92 1.33
CA ASP A 367 -20.99 -18.48 1.22
C ASP A 367 -22.02 -18.12 0.14
N TRP A 368 -22.11 -18.92 -0.91
CA TRP A 368 -23.05 -18.69 -2.00
C TRP A 368 -24.49 -19.06 -1.65
N ASN A 369 -24.68 -19.78 -0.54
CA ASN A 369 -26.02 -20.12 -0.03
C ASN A 369 -26.69 -18.96 0.71
N ARG A 370 -26.09 -17.75 0.74
CA ARG A 370 -26.73 -16.52 1.26
C ARG A 370 -27.63 -15.90 0.20
N VAL A 371 -28.74 -16.57 -0.10
CA VAL A 371 -29.59 -16.20 -1.23
C VAL A 371 -31.09 -16.26 -0.90
N SER A 372 -31.89 -15.60 -1.75
CA SER A 372 -33.33 -15.89 -1.92
C SER A 372 -33.56 -16.30 -3.36
N ILE A 373 -34.15 -17.49 -3.55
CA ILE A 373 -34.51 -18.03 -4.86
C ILE A 373 -35.99 -17.77 -5.09
N CYS A 374 -36.29 -17.06 -6.17
CA CYS A 374 -37.64 -16.74 -6.60
C CYS A 374 -38.03 -17.71 -7.73
N THR A 375 -38.92 -18.65 -7.47
CA THR A 375 -39.45 -19.60 -8.47
C THR A 375 -40.85 -19.13 -8.87
N ILE A 376 -41.04 -18.84 -10.15
CA ILE A 376 -42.34 -18.43 -10.69
C ILE A 376 -43.07 -19.65 -11.12
N ASP A 377 -44.32 -19.79 -10.67
CA ASP A 377 -45.27 -20.78 -11.13
C ASP A 377 -46.32 -20.10 -12.02
N ASP A 378 -46.28 -20.37 -13.31
CA ASP A 378 -47.19 -19.86 -14.29
C ASP A 378 -48.00 -21.04 -14.87
N LYS A 379 -49.26 -21.17 -14.43
CA LYS A 379 -50.18 -22.16 -14.95
C LYS A 379 -50.82 -21.54 -16.20
N GLU A 380 -50.17 -21.75 -17.40
CA GLU A 380 -50.83 -21.46 -18.63
C GLU A 380 -52.15 -22.28 -18.71
N LYS A 381 -53.27 -21.56 -18.90
CA LYS A 381 -54.60 -22.15 -19.20
C LYS A 381 -54.67 -22.68 -20.61
#